data_95dcdc77d7249144ee99fd4f8da1e3b8
#
_entry.id   95dcdc77d7249144ee99fd4f8da1e3b8
#
_cell.length_a   1.000
_cell.length_b   1.000
_cell.length_c   1.000
_cell.angle_alpha   90.00
_cell.angle_beta   90.00
_cell.angle_gamma   90.00
#
_symmetry.space_group_name_H-M   'P 1'
#
loop_
_entity.id
_entity.type
_entity.pdbx_description
1 polymer ?
#
loop_
_entity_poly.entity_id
_entity_poly.type
_entity_poly.pdbx_seq_one_letter_code
_entity_poly.pdbx_strand_id
1 'polypeptide(L)'
;MWVFTSTGFVSAVRKTDRPDVYTVRSRDRLSLEPLAKAAGVEVITSPFGDYPYRVLVEPTLFIEWLADQASQIEYSNFKNQVAKTRGYEYTHALHDVWSAMLNTEDELSRETNPANQSKGSN
;
A
#
# COMPACT_ATOMS: atom_id res chain seq x y z
N MET A 1 5.83 -1.15 -7.70
CA MET A 1 4.54 -0.49 -7.42
C MET A 1 4.24 -0.58 -5.93
N TRP A 2 4.01 0.53 -5.32
CA TRP A 2 3.57 0.58 -3.92
C TRP A 2 2.07 0.80 -3.90
N VAL A 3 1.38 -0.01 -3.13
CA VAL A 3 -0.08 0.05 -3.06
C VAL A 3 -0.52 0.09 -1.60
N PHE A 4 -1.24 1.14 -1.26
CA PHE A 4 -1.87 1.28 0.06
C PHE A 4 -3.35 0.95 -0.12
N THR A 5 -3.80 -0.09 0.57
CA THR A 5 -5.20 -0.48 0.54
C THR A 5 -5.79 -0.36 1.94
N SER A 6 -7.09 -0.55 2.07
CA SER A 6 -7.74 -0.50 3.37
C SER A 6 -7.21 -1.57 4.34
N THR A 7 -6.54 -2.59 3.83
CA THR A 7 -6.00 -3.68 4.67
C THR A 7 -4.50 -3.59 4.89
N GLY A 8 -3.81 -2.63 4.28
CA GLY A 8 -2.41 -2.44 4.54
C GLY A 8 -1.62 -1.94 3.33
N PHE A 9 -0.34 -2.27 3.30
CA PHE A 9 0.60 -1.81 2.29
C PHE A 9 1.33 -2.97 1.66
N VAL A 10 1.43 -2.98 0.33
CA VAL A 10 2.22 -3.97 -0.40
C VAL A 10 3.11 -3.29 -1.43
N SER A 11 4.24 -3.95 -1.72
CA SER A 11 5.19 -3.53 -2.74
C SER A 11 5.33 -4.64 -3.77
N ALA A 12 4.87 -4.41 -4.99
CA ALA A 12 4.86 -5.40 -6.05
C ALA A 12 5.93 -5.11 -7.08
N VAL A 13 6.73 -6.13 -7.39
CA VAL A 13 7.76 -6.06 -8.43
C VAL A 13 7.76 -7.35 -9.24
N ARG A 14 8.38 -7.29 -10.41
CA ARG A 14 8.70 -8.49 -11.20
C ARG A 14 10.20 -8.66 -11.15
N LYS A 15 10.67 -9.72 -10.49
CA LYS A 15 12.10 -9.97 -10.35
C LYS A 15 12.64 -10.70 -11.59
N THR A 16 13.88 -10.40 -11.94
CA THR A 16 14.51 -11.00 -13.14
C THR A 16 14.70 -12.50 -13.02
N ASP A 17 14.88 -13.02 -11.82
CA ASP A 17 15.03 -14.46 -11.58
C ASP A 17 13.69 -15.19 -11.46
N ARG A 18 12.58 -14.47 -11.44
CA ARG A 18 11.21 -15.02 -11.37
C ARG A 18 10.26 -14.20 -12.24
N PRO A 19 10.49 -14.21 -13.57
CA PRO A 19 9.74 -13.31 -14.45
C PRO A 19 8.28 -13.70 -14.68
N ASP A 20 7.89 -14.93 -14.31
CA ASP A 20 6.53 -15.44 -14.57
C ASP A 20 5.53 -14.99 -13.50
N VAL A 21 6.00 -14.46 -12.38
CA VAL A 21 5.15 -14.03 -11.27
C VAL A 21 5.51 -12.64 -10.83
N TYR A 22 4.57 -11.99 -10.14
CA TYR A 22 4.89 -10.79 -9.37
C TYR A 22 5.33 -11.24 -7.98
N THR A 23 6.39 -10.63 -7.49
CA THR A 23 6.81 -10.79 -6.09
C THR A 23 6.20 -9.63 -5.33
N VAL A 24 5.22 -9.93 -4.49
CA VAL A 24 4.50 -8.92 -3.72
C VAL A 24 4.95 -9.03 -2.27
N ARG A 25 5.47 -7.93 -1.73
CA ARG A 25 6.14 -7.93 -0.43
C ARG A 25 5.47 -6.95 0.51
N SER A 26 5.64 -7.18 1.81
CA SER A 26 5.15 -6.25 2.81
C SER A 26 5.98 -6.29 4.08
N ARG A 27 5.82 -5.26 4.91
CA ARG A 27 6.45 -5.16 6.22
C ARG A 27 5.76 -6.04 7.24
N ASP A 28 4.47 -6.30 7.08
CA ASP A 28 3.72 -7.16 7.99
C ASP A 28 2.91 -8.20 7.22
N ARG A 29 2.60 -9.28 7.92
CA ARG A 29 1.89 -10.41 7.34
C ARG A 29 0.45 -10.06 7.00
N LEU A 30 -0.20 -9.28 7.84
CA LEU A 30 -1.61 -8.94 7.65
C LEU A 30 -1.86 -8.21 6.33
N SER A 31 -0.91 -7.39 5.87
CA SER A 31 -1.04 -6.70 4.60
C SER A 31 -1.12 -7.63 3.40
N LEU A 32 -0.50 -8.82 3.51
CA LEU A 32 -0.47 -9.78 2.41
C LEU A 32 -1.56 -10.84 2.48
N GLU A 33 -2.15 -11.06 3.65
CA GLU A 33 -3.12 -12.15 3.82
C GLU A 33 -4.32 -12.07 2.87
N PRO A 34 -4.93 -10.91 2.63
CA PRO A 34 -6.04 -10.86 1.67
C PRO A 34 -5.65 -11.27 0.27
N LEU A 35 -4.48 -10.83 -0.21
CA LEU A 35 -3.99 -11.22 -1.52
C LEU A 35 -3.65 -12.70 -1.57
N ALA A 36 -2.96 -13.20 -0.55
CA ALA A 36 -2.58 -14.61 -0.47
C ALA A 36 -3.81 -15.50 -0.54
N LYS A 37 -4.85 -15.14 0.20
CA LYS A 37 -6.11 -15.86 0.20
C LYS A 37 -6.79 -15.83 -1.16
N ALA A 38 -6.86 -14.65 -1.77
CA ALA A 38 -7.50 -14.49 -3.09
C ALA A 38 -6.76 -15.26 -4.18
N ALA A 39 -5.44 -15.31 -4.10
CA ALA A 39 -4.61 -15.99 -5.10
C ALA A 39 -4.37 -17.48 -4.79
N GLY A 40 -4.76 -17.94 -3.62
CA GLY A 40 -4.54 -19.33 -3.22
C GLY A 40 -3.09 -19.67 -3.01
N VAL A 41 -2.28 -18.73 -2.52
CA VAL A 41 -0.86 -18.93 -2.26
C VAL A 41 -0.55 -18.68 -0.79
N GLU A 42 0.62 -19.15 -0.36
CA GLU A 42 1.06 -18.95 1.01
C GLU A 42 1.96 -17.74 1.15
N VAL A 43 1.92 -17.11 2.32
CA VAL A 43 2.85 -16.04 2.67
C VAL A 43 4.18 -16.70 3.05
N ILE A 44 5.25 -16.25 2.38
CA ILE A 44 6.60 -16.71 2.64
C ILE A 44 7.29 -15.72 3.57
N THR A 45 7.90 -16.24 4.64
CA THR A 45 8.67 -15.41 5.56
C THR A 45 10.15 -15.51 5.20
N SER A 46 10.82 -14.36 5.17
CA SER A 46 12.25 -14.30 4.92
C SER A 46 12.87 -13.25 5.84
N PRO A 47 13.81 -13.64 6.70
CA PRO A 47 14.48 -12.66 7.58
C PRO A 47 15.51 -11.80 6.84
N PHE A 48 15.79 -12.11 5.58
CA PHE A 48 16.77 -11.40 4.79
C PHE A 48 16.09 -10.54 3.73
N GLY A 49 16.69 -9.39 3.43
CA GLY A 49 16.19 -8.47 2.42
C GLY A 49 15.37 -7.34 3.05
N ASP A 50 14.77 -6.53 2.17
CA ASP A 50 14.07 -5.31 2.59
C ASP A 50 12.73 -5.58 3.28
N TYR A 51 12.08 -6.68 2.92
CA TYR A 51 10.74 -7.00 3.41
C TYR A 51 10.73 -8.41 3.97
N PRO A 52 10.20 -8.60 5.19
CA PRO A 52 10.19 -9.94 5.81
C PRO A 52 9.14 -10.88 5.24
N TYR A 53 8.12 -10.36 4.54
CA TYR A 53 7.02 -11.18 4.03
C TYR A 53 6.84 -10.98 2.54
N ARG A 54 6.49 -12.07 1.84
CA ARG A 54 6.21 -12.02 0.41
C ARG A 54 5.25 -13.10 -0.03
N VAL A 55 4.61 -12.87 -1.17
CA VAL A 55 3.85 -13.88 -1.89
C VAL A 55 4.27 -13.82 -3.35
N LEU A 56 4.20 -14.98 -4.02
CA LEU A 56 4.47 -15.08 -5.45
C LEU A 56 3.13 -15.30 -6.14
N VAL A 57 2.74 -14.36 -6.99
CA VAL A 57 1.38 -14.31 -7.53
C VAL A 57 1.44 -14.16 -9.04
N GLU A 58 0.63 -14.94 -9.76
CA GLU A 58 0.47 -14.73 -11.18
C GLU A 58 -0.04 -13.30 -11.44
N PRO A 59 0.48 -12.63 -12.49
CA PRO A 59 0.08 -11.25 -12.77
C PRO A 59 -1.42 -11.04 -12.86
N THR A 60 -2.14 -11.96 -13.50
CA THR A 60 -3.59 -11.85 -13.64
C THR A 60 -4.30 -11.81 -12.30
N LEU A 61 -3.86 -12.66 -11.36
CA LEU A 61 -4.47 -12.71 -10.03
C LEU A 61 -4.19 -11.45 -9.22
N PHE A 62 -2.98 -10.89 -9.36
CA PHE A 62 -2.69 -9.61 -8.71
C PHE A 62 -3.55 -8.48 -9.28
N ILE A 63 -3.70 -8.45 -10.61
CA ILE A 63 -4.51 -7.42 -11.28
C ILE A 63 -5.96 -7.53 -10.83
N GLU A 64 -6.51 -8.74 -10.75
CA GLU A 64 -7.87 -8.94 -10.28
C GLU A 64 -8.05 -8.50 -8.83
N TRP A 65 -7.08 -8.84 -7.98
CA TRP A 65 -7.13 -8.41 -6.58
C TRP A 65 -7.09 -6.88 -6.47
N LEU A 66 -6.21 -6.24 -7.25
CA LEU A 66 -6.07 -4.79 -7.24
C LEU A 66 -7.35 -4.12 -7.72
N ALA A 67 -7.95 -4.65 -8.77
CA ALA A 67 -9.23 -4.15 -9.29
C ALA A 67 -10.34 -4.28 -8.25
N ASP A 68 -10.35 -5.40 -7.51
CA ASP A 68 -11.31 -5.61 -6.44
C ASP A 68 -11.13 -4.57 -5.33
N GLN A 69 -9.88 -4.29 -4.94
CA GLN A 69 -9.61 -3.26 -3.94
C GLN A 69 -10.13 -1.90 -4.40
N ALA A 70 -9.93 -1.57 -5.66
CA ALA A 70 -10.41 -0.31 -6.22
C ALA A 70 -11.94 -0.25 -6.22
N SER A 71 -12.61 -1.37 -6.51
CA SER A 71 -14.08 -1.41 -6.55
C SER A 71 -14.72 -1.24 -5.17
N GLN A 72 -13.94 -1.43 -4.11
CA GLN A 72 -14.43 -1.30 -2.73
C GLN A 72 -14.33 0.12 -2.18
N ILE A 73 -13.90 1.08 -2.99
CA ILE A 73 -13.79 2.46 -2.54
C ILE A 73 -15.19 3.05 -2.39
N GLU A 74 -15.67 3.06 -1.15
CA GLU A 74 -16.96 3.68 -0.79
C GLU A 74 -16.75 4.70 0.33
N TYR A 75 -15.52 4.88 0.76
CA TYR A 75 -15.12 5.76 1.85
C TYR A 75 -14.69 7.12 1.30
N SER A 76 -14.91 8.17 2.08
CA SER A 76 -14.48 9.53 1.75
C SER A 76 -13.13 9.88 2.41
N ASN A 77 -12.67 9.06 3.36
CA ASN A 77 -11.40 9.28 4.05
C ASN A 77 -10.68 7.95 4.20
N PHE A 78 -9.56 7.83 3.52
CA PHE A 78 -8.80 6.58 3.48
C PHE A 78 -8.22 6.20 4.84
N LYS A 79 -7.66 7.16 5.58
CA LYS A 79 -7.08 6.86 6.90
C LYS A 79 -8.14 6.33 7.87
N ASN A 80 -9.34 6.90 7.82
CA ASN A 80 -10.42 6.42 8.67
C ASN A 80 -10.82 4.98 8.31
N GLN A 81 -10.81 4.67 7.02
CA GLN A 81 -11.13 3.31 6.58
C GLN A 81 -10.06 2.32 7.05
N VAL A 82 -8.78 2.69 6.92
CA VAL A 82 -7.69 1.84 7.40
C VAL A 82 -7.76 1.65 8.92
N ALA A 83 -8.14 2.69 9.65
CA ALA A 83 -8.28 2.58 11.10
C ALA A 83 -9.31 1.53 11.50
N LYS A 84 -10.37 1.37 10.72
CA LYS A 84 -11.40 0.36 10.98
C LYS A 84 -10.87 -1.07 10.81
N THR A 85 -9.98 -1.29 9.86
CA THR A 85 -9.47 -2.63 9.56
C THR A 85 -8.18 -2.95 10.29
N ARG A 86 -7.32 -1.97 10.50
CA ARG A 86 -5.96 -2.18 11.04
C ARG A 86 -5.72 -1.51 12.39
N GLY A 87 -6.64 -0.68 12.85
CA GLY A 87 -6.47 0.06 14.08
C GLY A 87 -5.85 1.44 13.85
N TYR A 88 -6.08 2.32 14.82
CA TYR A 88 -5.67 3.71 14.72
C TYR A 88 -4.14 3.90 14.60
N GLU A 89 -3.39 3.12 15.38
CA GLU A 89 -1.93 3.28 15.39
C GLU A 89 -1.29 2.99 14.04
N TYR A 90 -1.85 2.04 13.28
CA TYR A 90 -1.33 1.74 11.95
C TYR A 90 -1.40 2.96 11.03
N THR A 91 -2.38 3.83 11.23
CA THR A 91 -2.57 5.00 10.38
C THR A 91 -1.50 6.06 10.55
N HIS A 92 -0.68 5.98 11.60
CA HIS A 92 0.43 6.93 11.79
C HIS A 92 1.40 6.89 10.62
N ALA A 93 1.68 5.69 10.10
CA ALA A 93 2.54 5.55 8.92
C ALA A 93 1.91 6.24 7.69
N LEU A 94 0.58 6.15 7.55
CA LEU A 94 -0.12 6.80 6.44
C LEU A 94 -0.02 8.33 6.55
N HIS A 95 -0.10 8.85 7.76
CA HIS A 95 0.07 10.29 7.98
C HIS A 95 1.47 10.74 7.56
N ASP A 96 2.49 9.94 7.89
CA ASP A 96 3.87 10.25 7.52
C ASP A 96 4.04 10.24 6.00
N VAL A 97 3.40 9.27 5.31
CA VAL A 97 3.42 9.24 3.85
C VAL A 97 2.74 10.48 3.27
N TRP A 98 1.58 10.85 3.83
CA TRP A 98 0.87 12.04 3.40
C TRP A 98 1.76 13.28 3.52
N SER A 99 2.43 13.43 4.67
CA SER A 99 3.32 14.55 4.92
C SER A 99 4.51 14.55 3.96
N ALA A 100 5.09 13.38 3.72
CA ALA A 100 6.23 13.25 2.81
C ALA A 100 5.82 13.65 1.38
N MET A 101 4.64 13.22 0.94
CA MET A 101 4.17 13.54 -0.41
C MET A 101 3.85 15.02 -0.59
N LEU A 102 3.51 15.71 0.49
CA LEU A 102 3.31 17.15 0.44
C LEU A 102 4.56 17.86 -0.08
N ASN A 103 5.75 17.33 0.22
CA ASN A 103 7.01 17.91 -0.24
C ASN A 103 7.22 17.79 -1.74
N THR A 104 6.42 17.01 -2.43
CA THR A 104 6.50 16.87 -3.90
C THR A 104 5.58 17.84 -4.62
N GLU A 105 4.79 18.62 -3.87
CA GLU A 105 3.89 19.61 -4.44
C GLU A 105 4.68 20.68 -5.18
N ASP A 106 4.24 21.02 -6.39
CA ASP A 106 4.97 22.00 -7.20
C ASP A 106 4.74 23.43 -6.69
N GLU A 107 5.62 24.36 -7.10
CA GLU A 107 5.56 25.75 -6.67
C GLU A 107 4.23 26.43 -7.00
N LEU A 108 3.69 26.12 -8.17
CA LEU A 108 2.45 26.75 -8.61
C LEU A 108 1.30 26.38 -7.68
N SER A 109 1.20 25.13 -7.29
CA SER A 109 0.20 24.68 -6.33
C SER A 109 0.32 25.41 -5.00
N ARG A 110 1.55 25.59 -4.52
CA ARG A 110 1.81 26.26 -3.25
C ARG A 110 1.45 27.73 -3.31
N GLU A 111 1.75 28.38 -4.41
CA GLU A 111 1.42 29.79 -4.60
C GLU A 111 -0.08 30.04 -4.67
N THR A 112 -0.82 29.13 -5.32
CA THR A 112 -2.25 29.29 -5.49
C THR A 112 -3.06 28.78 -4.27
N ASN A 113 -2.41 28.03 -3.39
CA ASN A 113 -3.06 27.48 -2.18
C ASN A 113 -2.18 27.69 -0.96
N PRO A 114 -2.16 28.92 -0.39
CA PRO A 114 -1.30 29.21 0.78
C PRO A 114 -1.54 28.29 1.96
N ALA A 115 -2.72 27.71 2.10
CA ALA A 115 -3.02 26.82 3.22
C ALA A 115 -2.13 25.58 3.22
N ASN A 116 -1.63 25.16 2.06
CA ASN A 116 -0.74 24.01 1.98
C ASN A 116 0.68 24.31 2.41
N GLN A 117 1.04 25.58 2.52
CA GLN A 117 2.40 25.98 2.86
C GLN A 117 2.70 25.92 4.35
N SER A 118 1.70 26.03 5.18
CA SER A 118 1.89 26.22 6.61
C SER A 118 1.52 25.04 7.46
N LYS A 119 1.04 23.96 6.90
CA LYS A 119 0.52 22.85 7.70
C LYS A 119 1.22 21.54 7.43
N GLY A 120 1.43 20.79 8.48
CA GLY A 120 1.99 19.45 8.40
C GLY A 120 0.98 18.36 8.67
N SER A 121 -0.31 18.68 8.78
CA SER A 121 -1.33 17.67 9.01
C SER A 121 -2.53 17.92 8.12
N ASN A 122 -3.28 16.91 7.89
CA ASN A 122 -4.48 16.99 7.08
C ASN A 122 -5.73 17.12 7.93
#